data_8d1d7fd79b8defd19c2b618d2d230c45
#
_entry.id   8d1d7fd79b8defd19c2b618d2d230c45
#
_cell.length_a   1.000
_cell.length_b   1.000
_cell.length_c   1.000
_cell.angle_alpha   90.00
_cell.angle_beta   90.00
_cell.angle_gamma   90.00
#
_symmetry.space_group_name_H-M   'P 1'
#
loop_
_entity.id
_entity.type
_entity.pdbx_description
1 polymer ?
#
loop_
_entity_poly.entity_id
_entity_poly.type
_entity_poly.pdbx_seq_one_letter_code
_entity_poly.pdbx_strand_id
1 'polypeptide(L)'
;MLAEFLSKQGEWTQVMPGARACLFSLCERSFPLPLRLEPLHFEVLFCLAGMVTLTRRDGSALRLGTRQVLLLTDISDLTDTRVETGLKGVLVAVDARGARASLKAICDLLGGLTLNTDQVRRWMVSRGGCAVEGPSRWSQAAFADLDRLPQSERARWCVWKSVELLYLLSAQGEPAAEMAPVLDQEMIRTLAETRRYMEEHLDEPLSISTLSRRACLSATTFKEGFRRLYGLPVHTWLQQRRMERAAELLRDSSLSVLGVAQSVGYSSASQFSAAFRRQYGMSPTMYRKMSEPA
;
A
#
# COMPACT_ATOMS: atom_id res chain seq x y z
N MET A 1 -3.47 4.03 6.13
CA MET A 1 -2.24 3.26 6.45
C MET A 1 -2.36 2.75 7.86
N LEU A 2 -1.74 1.59 8.19
CA LEU A 2 -1.64 1.14 9.58
C LEU A 2 -0.98 2.25 10.41
N ALA A 3 0.01 2.94 9.84
CA ALA A 3 0.60 4.14 10.41
C ALA A 3 -0.41 5.26 10.72
N GLU A 4 -1.41 5.46 9.88
CA GLU A 4 -2.43 6.49 10.07
C GLU A 4 -3.42 6.11 11.19
N PHE A 5 -3.80 4.84 11.26
CA PHE A 5 -4.59 4.31 12.36
C PHE A 5 -3.84 4.43 13.69
N LEU A 6 -2.59 4.00 13.72
CA LEU A 6 -1.75 4.05 14.93
C LEU A 6 -1.30 5.47 15.29
N SER A 7 -1.38 6.44 14.38
CA SER A 7 -1.04 7.83 14.68
C SER A 7 -1.89 8.45 15.80
N LYS A 8 -3.05 7.87 16.04
CA LYS A 8 -3.97 8.29 17.12
C LYS A 8 -3.74 7.55 18.44
N GLN A 9 -2.92 6.48 18.44
CA GLN A 9 -2.78 5.56 19.58
C GLN A 9 -1.35 5.40 20.10
N GLY A 10 -0.35 6.00 19.44
CA GLY A 10 1.05 5.85 19.81
C GLY A 10 1.90 7.07 19.51
N GLU A 11 3.04 7.16 20.21
CA GLU A 11 4.03 8.20 19.95
C GLU A 11 4.93 7.82 18.76
N TRP A 12 4.99 8.71 17.78
CA TRP A 12 5.86 8.55 16.61
C TRP A 12 7.23 9.20 16.86
N THR A 13 8.26 8.42 16.67
CA THR A 13 9.64 8.90 16.65
C THR A 13 10.11 9.04 15.21
N GLN A 14 10.48 10.28 14.82
CA GLN A 14 11.18 10.51 13.54
C GLN A 14 12.64 10.05 13.73
N VAL A 15 13.07 9.05 12.95
CA VAL A 15 14.42 8.47 13.06
C VAL A 15 15.36 9.08 12.04
N MET A 16 14.87 9.26 10.81
CA MET A 16 15.57 9.94 9.73
C MET A 16 14.53 10.55 8.77
N PRO A 17 14.91 11.50 7.88
CA PRO A 17 14.02 11.98 6.84
C PRO A 17 13.34 10.81 6.09
N GLY A 18 12.01 10.85 5.99
CA GLY A 18 11.21 9.81 5.34
C GLY A 18 11.07 8.48 6.09
N ALA A 19 11.64 8.33 7.30
CA ALA A 19 11.42 7.13 8.11
C ALA A 19 11.07 7.47 9.55
N ARG A 20 9.97 6.92 10.03
CA ARG A 20 9.45 7.08 11.39
C ARG A 20 8.99 5.74 11.96
N ALA A 21 9.00 5.62 13.26
CA ALA A 21 8.56 4.42 13.95
C ALA A 21 7.65 4.76 15.13
N CYS A 22 6.75 3.83 15.45
CA CYS A 22 5.81 3.93 16.56
C CYS A 22 5.80 2.62 17.34
N LEU A 23 5.99 2.68 18.66
CA LEU A 23 5.66 1.59 19.57
C LEU A 23 4.17 1.64 19.87
N PHE A 24 3.48 0.51 19.76
CA PHE A 24 2.05 0.44 19.99
C PHE A 24 1.62 -0.80 20.77
N SER A 25 0.44 -0.72 21.36
CA SER A 25 -0.26 -1.84 21.98
C SER A 25 -1.74 -1.73 21.66
N LEU A 26 -2.28 -2.69 20.93
CA LEU A 26 -3.67 -2.77 20.52
C LEU A 26 -4.38 -3.88 21.30
N CYS A 27 -5.49 -3.52 21.94
CA CYS A 27 -6.42 -4.46 22.56
C CYS A 27 -7.70 -4.66 21.73
N GLU A 28 -7.85 -3.89 20.65
CA GLU A 28 -9.01 -3.95 19.76
C GLU A 28 -9.02 -5.24 18.95
N ARG A 29 -10.20 -5.79 18.71
CA ARG A 29 -10.36 -7.05 17.97
C ARG A 29 -10.19 -6.92 16.46
N SER A 30 -10.30 -5.72 15.93
CA SER A 30 -10.09 -5.41 14.51
C SER A 30 -9.62 -3.96 14.36
N PHE A 31 -8.92 -3.68 13.29
CA PHE A 31 -8.58 -2.32 12.92
C PHE A 31 -8.93 -2.09 11.44
N PRO A 32 -9.40 -0.87 11.10
CA PRO A 32 -9.74 -0.57 9.73
C PRO A 32 -8.49 -0.63 8.85
N LEU A 33 -8.60 -1.35 7.75
CA LEU A 33 -7.56 -1.34 6.73
C LEU A 33 -7.63 0.00 6.00
N PRO A 34 -6.57 0.78 6.04
CA PRO A 34 -6.51 1.97 5.20
C PRO A 34 -6.46 1.54 3.74
N LEU A 35 -7.33 2.12 2.93
CA LEU A 35 -7.56 1.74 1.55
C LEU A 35 -6.38 2.02 0.60
N ARG A 36 -5.28 2.69 1.07
CA ARG A 36 -4.16 3.06 0.18
C ARG A 36 -2.86 3.31 0.92
N LEU A 37 -1.79 2.71 0.39
CA LEU A 37 -0.43 3.18 0.57
C LEU A 37 -0.04 4.09 -0.61
N GLU A 38 0.62 5.20 -0.30
CA GLU A 38 1.26 6.04 -1.31
C GLU A 38 2.32 5.22 -2.06
N PRO A 39 2.53 5.46 -3.36
CA PRO A 39 3.60 4.79 -4.09
C PRO A 39 4.95 5.00 -3.41
N LEU A 40 5.75 3.94 -3.30
CA LEU A 40 7.05 3.91 -2.61
C LEU A 40 6.97 4.05 -1.08
N HIS A 41 5.80 3.90 -0.48
CA HIS A 41 5.67 3.69 0.96
C HIS A 41 5.77 2.22 1.32
N PHE A 42 6.54 1.94 2.37
CA PHE A 42 6.66 0.63 2.98
C PHE A 42 6.29 0.75 4.45
N GLU A 43 5.52 -0.20 4.94
CA GLU A 43 5.30 -0.36 6.36
C GLU A 43 5.87 -1.70 6.81
N VAL A 44 6.64 -1.68 7.88
CA VAL A 44 7.27 -2.86 8.46
C VAL A 44 6.84 -2.99 9.91
N LEU A 45 6.05 -4.01 10.21
CA LEU A 45 5.54 -4.27 11.54
C LEU A 45 6.34 -5.39 12.21
N PHE A 46 7.04 -5.07 13.28
CA PHE A 46 7.70 -6.02 14.18
C PHE A 46 6.71 -6.43 15.27
N CYS A 47 6.23 -7.67 15.25
CA CYS A 47 5.31 -8.19 16.25
C CYS A 47 6.07 -8.67 17.49
N LEU A 48 5.96 -7.95 18.59
CA LEU A 48 6.58 -8.28 19.87
C LEU A 48 5.73 -9.26 20.69
N ALA A 49 4.43 -9.16 20.60
CA ALA A 49 3.48 -10.07 21.26
C ALA A 49 2.13 -10.02 20.56
N GLY A 50 1.40 -11.12 20.65
CA GLY A 50 0.06 -11.24 20.08
C GLY A 50 0.03 -11.90 18.72
N MET A 51 -1.16 -11.87 18.12
CA MET A 51 -1.41 -12.46 16.80
C MET A 51 -2.45 -11.64 16.06
N VAL A 52 -2.22 -11.43 14.77
CA VAL A 52 -3.18 -10.82 13.86
C VAL A 52 -3.32 -11.66 12.60
N THR A 53 -4.56 -11.82 12.16
CA THR A 53 -4.92 -12.49 10.89
C THR A 53 -5.38 -11.41 9.91
N LEU A 54 -4.78 -11.43 8.72
CA LEU A 54 -5.08 -10.57 7.60
C LEU A 54 -5.75 -11.43 6.53
N THR A 55 -6.98 -11.13 6.17
CA THR A 55 -7.73 -11.88 5.16
C THR A 55 -7.64 -11.18 3.82
N ARG A 56 -7.28 -11.91 2.77
CA ARG A 56 -7.23 -11.42 1.39
C ARG A 56 -8.58 -11.59 0.70
N ARG A 57 -8.74 -10.90 -0.41
CA ARG A 57 -9.95 -10.95 -1.24
C ARG A 57 -10.23 -12.35 -1.82
N ASP A 58 -9.21 -13.15 -2.06
CA ASP A 58 -9.33 -14.55 -2.50
C ASP A 58 -9.73 -15.52 -1.38
N GLY A 59 -9.93 -15.04 -0.16
CA GLY A 59 -10.26 -15.82 1.02
C GLY A 59 -9.03 -16.42 1.72
N SER A 60 -7.82 -16.26 1.18
CA SER A 60 -6.61 -16.70 1.85
C SER A 60 -6.30 -15.81 3.06
N ALA A 61 -5.71 -16.40 4.10
CA ALA A 61 -5.36 -15.69 5.32
C ALA A 61 -3.85 -15.69 5.56
N LEU A 62 -3.32 -14.52 5.90
CA LEU A 62 -1.95 -14.32 6.32
C LEU A 62 -1.94 -14.10 7.83
N ARG A 63 -1.16 -14.87 8.57
CA ARG A 63 -1.07 -14.76 10.03
C ARG A 63 0.27 -14.19 10.43
N LEU A 64 0.23 -13.14 11.23
CA LEU A 64 1.41 -12.57 11.89
C LEU A 64 1.36 -12.93 13.37
N GLY A 65 2.35 -13.66 13.84
CA GLY A 65 2.52 -14.02 15.25
C GLY A 65 3.72 -13.34 15.90
N THR A 66 3.89 -13.63 17.18
CA THR A 66 5.04 -13.12 17.96
C THR A 66 6.37 -13.47 17.30
N ARG A 67 7.30 -12.51 17.28
CA ARG A 67 8.65 -12.61 16.68
C ARG A 67 8.65 -12.81 15.15
N GLN A 68 7.59 -12.34 14.51
CA GLN A 68 7.51 -12.25 13.05
C GLN A 68 7.43 -10.79 12.60
N VAL A 69 7.76 -10.55 11.35
CA VAL A 69 7.73 -9.23 10.72
C VAL A 69 6.77 -9.25 9.56
N LEU A 70 5.87 -8.28 9.53
CA LEU A 70 4.94 -8.07 8.42
C LEU A 70 5.42 -6.89 7.58
N LEU A 71 5.55 -7.11 6.29
CA LEU A 71 5.82 -6.06 5.31
C LEU A 71 4.53 -5.72 4.58
N LEU A 72 4.29 -4.44 4.39
CA LEU A 72 3.13 -3.89 3.68
C LEU A 72 3.60 -2.85 2.67
N THR A 73 3.11 -2.93 1.43
CA THR A 73 3.30 -1.87 0.42
C THR A 73 1.99 -1.46 -0.23
N ASP A 74 1.13 -2.42 -0.52
CA ASP A 74 -0.20 -2.23 -1.06
C ASP A 74 -1.13 -3.24 -0.38
N ILE A 75 -2.17 -2.73 0.25
CA ILE A 75 -3.13 -3.53 0.98
C ILE A 75 -4.51 -3.57 0.34
N SER A 76 -4.59 -3.16 -0.93
CA SER A 76 -5.86 -3.18 -1.69
C SER A 76 -6.46 -4.57 -1.83
N ASP A 77 -5.65 -5.61 -1.66
CA ASP A 77 -6.08 -7.02 -1.69
C ASP A 77 -6.58 -7.54 -0.33
N LEU A 78 -6.35 -6.80 0.75
CA LEU A 78 -6.82 -7.17 2.07
C LEU A 78 -8.27 -6.72 2.28
N THR A 79 -9.10 -7.59 2.84
CA THR A 79 -10.53 -7.34 3.08
C THR A 79 -10.87 -7.23 4.56
N ASP A 80 -10.09 -7.88 5.43
CA ASP A 80 -10.33 -7.88 6.87
C ASP A 80 -9.02 -8.03 7.66
N THR A 81 -9.03 -7.49 8.89
CA THR A 81 -7.96 -7.68 9.88
C THR A 81 -8.55 -8.03 11.23
N ARG A 82 -8.11 -9.13 11.79
CA ARG A 82 -8.55 -9.60 13.09
C ARG A 82 -7.36 -9.76 14.04
N VAL A 83 -7.39 -9.03 15.14
CA VAL A 83 -6.46 -9.24 16.26
C VAL A 83 -7.03 -10.36 17.13
N GLU A 84 -6.35 -11.49 17.17
CA GLU A 84 -6.79 -12.68 17.93
C GLU A 84 -6.42 -12.55 19.41
N THR A 85 -5.24 -12.00 19.67
CA THR A 85 -4.74 -11.70 21.03
C THR A 85 -4.11 -10.32 20.99
N GLY A 86 -4.10 -9.60 22.10
CA GLY A 86 -3.59 -8.22 22.14
C GLY A 86 -2.26 -8.05 21.40
N LEU A 87 -2.23 -7.19 20.39
CA LEU A 87 -1.10 -6.99 19.51
C LEU A 87 -0.18 -5.90 20.03
N LYS A 88 1.08 -6.23 20.32
CA LYS A 88 2.12 -5.27 20.69
C LYS A 88 3.23 -5.32 19.66
N GLY A 89 3.76 -4.16 19.30
CA GLY A 89 4.82 -4.13 18.30
C GLY A 89 5.44 -2.76 18.07
N VAL A 90 6.30 -2.74 17.07
CA VAL A 90 6.88 -1.51 16.51
C VAL A 90 6.49 -1.46 15.04
N LEU A 91 5.79 -0.42 14.66
CA LEU A 91 5.53 -0.12 13.26
C LEU A 91 6.55 0.88 12.74
N VAL A 92 7.21 0.55 11.66
CA VAL A 92 8.09 1.43 10.90
C VAL A 92 7.39 1.82 9.60
N ALA A 93 7.29 3.12 9.35
CA ALA A 93 6.78 3.65 8.09
C ALA A 93 7.93 4.32 7.34
N VAL A 94 8.19 3.88 6.12
CA VAL A 94 9.25 4.40 5.25
C VAL A 94 8.63 4.98 3.99
N ASP A 95 8.80 6.28 3.81
CA ASP A 95 8.62 6.94 2.52
C ASP A 95 9.95 6.93 1.79
N ALA A 96 10.09 6.09 0.78
CA ALA A 96 11.34 5.93 0.06
C ALA A 96 11.78 7.21 -0.67
N ARG A 97 10.85 8.14 -0.98
CA ARG A 97 11.20 9.44 -1.55
C ARG A 97 11.84 10.35 -0.51
N GLY A 98 11.18 10.52 0.63
CA GLY A 98 11.69 11.33 1.73
C GLY A 98 12.97 10.75 2.34
N ALA A 99 13.11 9.42 2.37
CA ALA A 99 14.27 8.72 2.89
C ALA A 99 15.44 8.61 1.90
N ARG A 100 15.28 8.98 0.63
CA ARG A 100 16.25 8.71 -0.44
C ARG A 100 17.68 9.18 -0.13
N ALA A 101 17.82 10.41 0.35
CA ALA A 101 19.15 10.96 0.67
C ALA A 101 19.80 10.20 1.83
N SER A 102 19.02 9.90 2.87
CA SER A 102 19.49 9.15 4.03
C SER A 102 19.84 7.71 3.68
N LEU A 103 18.98 7.03 2.89
CA LEU A 103 19.23 5.67 2.42
C LEU A 103 20.47 5.61 1.52
N LYS A 104 20.65 6.61 0.62
CA LYS A 104 21.86 6.70 -0.19
C LYS A 104 23.11 6.88 0.65
N ALA A 105 23.10 7.80 1.62
CA ALA A 105 24.23 8.02 2.52
C ALA A 105 24.59 6.74 3.32
N ILE A 106 23.60 6.00 3.81
CA ILE A 106 23.82 4.71 4.48
C ILE A 106 24.46 3.70 3.51
N CYS A 107 23.94 3.59 2.30
CA CYS A 107 24.46 2.68 1.29
C CYS A 107 25.92 3.03 0.88
N ASP A 108 26.21 4.32 0.75
CA ASP A 108 27.57 4.81 0.43
C ASP A 108 28.55 4.49 1.58
N LEU A 109 28.15 4.69 2.83
CA LEU A 109 28.93 4.34 4.02
C LEU A 109 29.21 2.83 4.15
N LEU A 110 28.30 2.01 3.66
CA LEU A 110 28.42 0.55 3.65
C LEU A 110 29.15 0.00 2.42
N GLY A 111 29.96 0.80 1.74
CA GLY A 111 30.77 0.36 0.61
C GLY A 111 30.05 0.37 -0.73
N GLY A 112 29.05 1.24 -0.89
CA GLY A 112 28.34 1.41 -2.16
C GLY A 112 27.25 0.37 -2.40
N LEU A 113 26.62 -0.14 -1.34
CA LEU A 113 25.45 -1.00 -1.45
C LEU A 113 24.35 -0.30 -2.27
N THR A 114 23.65 -1.05 -3.07
CA THR A 114 22.51 -0.52 -3.83
C THR A 114 21.21 -1.08 -3.30
N LEU A 115 20.32 -0.20 -2.82
CA LEU A 115 18.95 -0.58 -2.43
C LEU A 115 18.03 -0.41 -3.65
N ASN A 116 17.67 -1.50 -4.29
CA ASN A 116 16.74 -1.49 -5.41
C ASN A 116 15.28 -1.55 -4.90
N THR A 117 14.70 -0.38 -4.61
CA THR A 117 13.32 -0.28 -4.10
C THR A 117 12.29 -0.78 -5.11
N ASP A 118 12.56 -0.70 -6.41
CA ASP A 118 11.68 -1.24 -7.45
C ASP A 118 11.65 -2.77 -7.42
N GLN A 119 12.76 -3.40 -7.10
CA GLN A 119 12.82 -4.87 -6.96
C GLN A 119 12.06 -5.33 -5.73
N VAL A 120 12.28 -4.68 -4.59
CA VAL A 120 11.50 -4.94 -3.37
C VAL A 120 10.00 -4.82 -3.65
N ARG A 121 9.63 -3.77 -4.36
CA ARG A 121 8.23 -3.54 -4.72
C ARG A 121 7.67 -4.64 -5.63
N ARG A 122 8.40 -5.06 -6.68
CA ARG A 122 7.98 -6.19 -7.54
C ARG A 122 7.79 -7.45 -6.73
N TRP A 123 8.73 -7.75 -5.83
CA TRP A 123 8.66 -8.87 -4.92
C TRP A 123 7.42 -8.81 -4.02
N MET A 124 7.08 -7.62 -3.50
CA MET A 124 5.87 -7.41 -2.70
C MET A 124 4.59 -7.56 -3.54
N VAL A 125 4.54 -6.96 -4.73
CA VAL A 125 3.38 -7.04 -5.64
C VAL A 125 3.09 -8.50 -6.03
N SER A 126 4.12 -9.32 -6.28
CA SER A 126 3.94 -10.74 -6.57
C SER A 126 3.32 -11.53 -5.40
N ARG A 127 3.28 -10.94 -4.21
CA ARG A 127 2.69 -11.49 -2.97
C ARG A 127 1.43 -10.76 -2.52
N GLY A 128 0.79 -9.98 -3.40
CA GLY A 128 -0.41 -9.21 -3.08
C GLY A 128 -0.15 -8.01 -2.16
N GLY A 129 1.07 -7.43 -2.21
CA GLY A 129 1.45 -6.23 -1.45
C GLY A 129 1.71 -6.44 0.04
N CYS A 130 1.60 -7.68 0.51
CA CYS A 130 1.68 -8.04 1.93
C CYS A 130 2.42 -9.36 2.11
N ALA A 131 3.45 -9.39 2.95
CA ALA A 131 4.24 -10.58 3.23
C ALA A 131 4.64 -10.67 4.71
N VAL A 132 4.60 -11.88 5.28
CA VAL A 132 5.14 -12.16 6.62
C VAL A 132 6.50 -12.83 6.49
N GLU A 133 7.49 -12.23 7.14
CA GLU A 133 8.84 -12.77 7.26
C GLU A 133 9.04 -13.40 8.62
N GLY A 134 9.52 -14.65 8.62
CA GLY A 134 9.87 -15.40 9.83
C GLY A 134 9.08 -16.68 10.05
N PRO A 135 9.58 -17.59 10.89
CA PRO A 135 10.84 -17.48 11.60
C PRO A 135 12.07 -17.75 10.71
N SER A 136 12.89 -16.75 10.48
CA SER A 136 14.14 -16.83 9.75
C SER A 136 15.32 -16.52 10.69
N ARG A 137 16.57 -16.80 10.24
CA ARG A 137 17.78 -16.38 11.00
C ARG A 137 17.80 -14.86 11.21
N TRP A 138 17.38 -14.11 10.21
CA TRP A 138 17.34 -12.64 10.29
C TRP A 138 16.32 -12.18 11.33
N SER A 139 15.08 -12.69 11.31
CA SER A 139 14.05 -12.29 12.27
C SER A 139 14.44 -12.68 13.70
N GLN A 140 14.98 -13.89 13.90
CA GLN A 140 15.45 -14.34 15.22
C GLN A 140 16.52 -13.41 15.78
N ALA A 141 17.53 -13.03 14.98
CA ALA A 141 18.57 -12.09 15.39
C ALA A 141 18.01 -10.71 15.68
N ALA A 142 17.14 -10.18 14.81
CA ALA A 142 16.52 -8.88 14.99
C ALA A 142 15.75 -8.76 16.31
N PHE A 143 14.96 -9.78 16.66
CA PHE A 143 14.20 -9.79 17.91
C PHE A 143 15.07 -10.06 19.14
N ALA A 144 16.11 -10.89 19.04
CA ALA A 144 17.04 -11.14 20.15
C ALA A 144 17.77 -9.85 20.58
N ASP A 145 18.16 -9.03 19.61
CA ASP A 145 18.79 -7.74 19.90
C ASP A 145 17.74 -6.73 20.41
N LEU A 146 16.55 -6.71 19.84
CA LEU A 146 15.45 -5.82 20.23
C LEU A 146 15.03 -6.03 21.68
N ASP A 147 15.04 -7.27 22.17
CA ASP A 147 14.73 -7.61 23.57
C ASP A 147 15.74 -7.03 24.56
N ARG A 148 17.00 -6.87 24.13
CA ARG A 148 18.10 -6.33 24.97
C ARG A 148 18.12 -4.80 25.02
N LEU A 149 17.46 -4.15 24.08
CA LEU A 149 17.50 -2.69 23.97
C LEU A 149 16.52 -2.00 24.92
N PRO A 150 16.90 -0.85 25.50
CA PRO A 150 15.98 0.04 26.19
C PRO A 150 14.81 0.43 25.26
N GLN A 151 13.66 0.70 25.86
CA GLN A 151 12.44 1.04 25.09
C GLN A 151 12.65 2.26 24.17
N SER A 152 13.41 3.26 24.61
CA SER A 152 13.75 4.46 23.84
C SER A 152 14.53 4.18 22.55
N GLU A 153 15.29 3.09 22.48
CA GLU A 153 16.12 2.75 21.32
C GLU A 153 15.43 1.79 20.35
N ARG A 154 14.36 1.13 20.78
CA ARG A 154 13.67 0.11 19.96
C ARG A 154 13.14 0.65 18.65
N ALA A 155 12.62 1.88 18.63
CA ALA A 155 12.12 2.52 17.41
C ALA A 155 13.24 2.70 16.38
N ARG A 156 14.40 3.22 16.78
CA ARG A 156 15.57 3.42 15.91
C ARG A 156 16.12 2.10 15.39
N TRP A 157 16.22 1.11 16.28
CA TRP A 157 16.65 -0.23 15.91
C TRP A 157 15.76 -0.86 14.84
N CYS A 158 14.43 -0.78 15.01
CA CYS A 158 13.49 -1.31 14.04
C CYS A 158 13.58 -0.61 12.67
N VAL A 159 13.84 0.70 12.63
CA VAL A 159 14.10 1.40 11.36
C VAL A 159 15.36 0.87 10.69
N TRP A 160 16.45 0.71 11.44
CA TRP A 160 17.68 0.11 10.91
C TRP A 160 17.46 -1.29 10.35
N LYS A 161 16.78 -2.16 11.11
CA LYS A 161 16.45 -3.53 10.68
C LYS A 161 15.48 -3.57 9.49
N SER A 162 14.62 -2.57 9.36
CA SER A 162 13.76 -2.44 8.17
C SER A 162 14.57 -2.10 6.91
N VAL A 163 15.57 -1.23 7.02
CA VAL A 163 16.49 -0.91 5.91
C VAL A 163 17.30 -2.15 5.51
N GLU A 164 17.83 -2.87 6.49
CA GLU A 164 18.55 -4.13 6.25
C GLU A 164 17.66 -5.17 5.55
N LEU A 165 16.41 -5.33 6.00
CA LEU A 165 15.46 -6.25 5.38
C LEU A 165 15.14 -5.86 3.94
N LEU A 166 14.88 -4.59 3.69
CA LEU A 166 14.62 -4.07 2.34
C LEU A 166 15.85 -4.28 1.42
N TYR A 167 17.05 -4.12 1.98
CA TYR A 167 18.29 -4.43 1.23
C TYR A 167 18.39 -5.91 0.90
N LEU A 168 18.19 -6.80 1.86
CA LEU A 168 18.23 -8.26 1.64
C LEU A 168 17.21 -8.69 0.59
N LEU A 169 15.99 -8.13 0.63
CA LEU A 169 14.96 -8.38 -0.37
C LEU A 169 15.34 -7.83 -1.75
N SER A 170 16.03 -6.69 -1.80
CA SER A 170 16.52 -6.11 -3.06
C SER A 170 17.68 -6.91 -3.67
N ALA A 171 18.45 -7.60 -2.83
CA ALA A 171 19.58 -8.42 -3.24
C ALA A 171 19.19 -9.86 -3.63
N GLN A 172 18.01 -10.32 -3.23
CA GLN A 172 17.45 -11.60 -3.66
C GLN A 172 16.97 -11.49 -5.11
N GLY A 173 17.92 -11.46 -6.05
CA GLY A 173 17.62 -11.37 -7.47
C GLY A 173 16.91 -12.64 -7.96
N GLU A 174 15.72 -12.52 -8.53
CA GLU A 174 15.32 -13.45 -9.58
C GLU A 174 16.21 -13.22 -10.80
N PRO A 175 16.57 -14.29 -11.55
CA PRO A 175 17.39 -14.14 -12.76
C PRO A 175 16.72 -13.12 -13.70
N ALA A 176 17.51 -12.23 -14.22
CA ALA A 176 17.13 -11.10 -15.04
C ALA A 176 16.05 -11.46 -16.09
N ALA A 177 14.80 -11.22 -15.76
CA ALA A 177 13.82 -10.93 -16.78
C ALA A 177 14.18 -9.52 -17.32
N GLU A 178 14.31 -9.42 -18.63
CA GLU A 178 14.74 -8.27 -19.41
C GLU A 178 14.55 -6.91 -18.74
N MET A 179 15.61 -6.12 -18.72
CA MET A 179 15.68 -4.77 -18.15
C MET A 179 14.45 -3.93 -18.52
N ALA A 180 13.42 -4.00 -17.69
CA ALA A 180 12.36 -3.03 -17.77
C ALA A 180 12.91 -1.66 -17.35
N PRO A 181 12.59 -0.58 -18.04
CA PRO A 181 13.18 0.73 -17.82
C PRO A 181 13.06 1.15 -16.34
N VAL A 182 14.19 1.58 -15.78
CA VAL A 182 14.23 2.16 -14.43
C VAL A 182 13.27 3.35 -14.41
N LEU A 183 12.29 3.34 -13.49
CA LEU A 183 11.43 4.50 -13.30
C LEU A 183 12.29 5.62 -12.71
N ASP A 184 12.75 6.54 -13.54
CA ASP A 184 13.44 7.73 -13.07
C ASP A 184 12.46 8.68 -12.35
N GLN A 185 13.01 9.70 -11.70
CA GLN A 185 12.20 10.63 -10.92
C GLN A 185 11.22 11.43 -11.78
N GLU A 186 11.60 11.73 -13.01
CA GLU A 186 10.76 12.46 -13.94
C GLU A 186 9.55 11.63 -14.35
N MET A 187 9.78 10.36 -14.67
CA MET A 187 8.70 9.41 -14.98
C MET A 187 7.76 9.20 -13.78
N ILE A 188 8.30 9.05 -12.56
CA ILE A 188 7.47 8.93 -11.34
C ILE A 188 6.60 10.17 -11.15
N ARG A 189 7.17 11.38 -11.32
CA ARG A 189 6.43 12.63 -11.23
C ARG A 189 5.33 12.71 -12.29
N THR A 190 5.66 12.42 -13.53
CA THR A 190 4.74 12.43 -14.67
C THR A 190 3.58 11.46 -14.48
N LEU A 191 3.86 10.24 -14.00
CA LEU A 191 2.83 9.24 -13.70
C LEU A 191 1.95 9.68 -12.52
N ALA A 192 2.52 10.33 -11.50
CA ALA A 192 1.78 10.86 -10.36
C ALA A 192 0.85 12.03 -10.76
N GLU A 193 1.34 12.94 -11.61
CA GLU A 193 0.54 14.03 -12.18
C GLU A 193 -0.59 13.48 -13.05
N THR A 194 -0.31 12.46 -13.86
CA THR A 194 -1.33 11.80 -14.70
C THR A 194 -2.37 11.09 -13.84
N ARG A 195 -1.98 10.42 -12.76
CA ARG A 195 -2.91 9.82 -11.81
C ARG A 195 -3.83 10.87 -11.19
N ARG A 196 -3.27 12.00 -10.72
CA ARG A 196 -4.08 13.10 -10.16
C ARG A 196 -5.09 13.62 -11.18
N TYR A 197 -4.67 13.81 -12.41
CA TYR A 197 -5.58 14.17 -13.50
C TYR A 197 -6.71 13.15 -13.68
N MET A 198 -6.41 11.86 -13.63
CA MET A 198 -7.43 10.81 -13.71
C MET A 198 -8.43 10.86 -12.54
N GLU A 199 -7.98 11.20 -11.33
CA GLU A 199 -8.84 11.37 -10.15
C GLU A 199 -9.77 12.59 -10.26
N GLU A 200 -9.29 13.66 -10.87
CA GLU A 200 -10.05 14.88 -11.09
C GLU A 200 -11.07 14.78 -12.26
N HIS A 201 -10.89 13.79 -13.17
CA HIS A 201 -11.66 13.64 -14.42
C HIS A 201 -12.26 12.23 -14.56
N LEU A 202 -12.81 11.69 -13.46
CA LEU A 202 -13.38 10.33 -13.47
C LEU A 202 -14.59 10.17 -14.38
N ASP A 203 -15.29 11.24 -14.69
CA ASP A 203 -16.44 11.32 -15.59
C ASP A 203 -16.06 11.27 -17.07
N GLU A 204 -14.80 11.53 -17.40
CA GLU A 204 -14.34 11.59 -18.79
C GLU A 204 -13.95 10.20 -19.36
N PRO A 205 -13.98 10.04 -20.71
CA PRO A 205 -13.49 8.82 -21.37
C PRO A 205 -11.96 8.79 -21.41
N LEU A 206 -11.34 8.39 -20.29
CA LEU A 206 -9.89 8.32 -20.14
C LEU A 206 -9.32 7.06 -20.82
N SER A 207 -8.82 7.22 -22.05
CA SER A 207 -8.16 6.15 -22.80
C SER A 207 -6.65 6.09 -22.51
N ILE A 208 -6.04 4.91 -22.71
CA ILE A 208 -4.57 4.75 -22.61
C ILE A 208 -3.86 5.71 -23.57
N SER A 209 -4.38 5.90 -24.78
CA SER A 209 -3.78 6.81 -25.77
C SER A 209 -3.81 8.26 -25.30
N THR A 210 -4.91 8.70 -24.69
CA THR A 210 -5.04 10.06 -24.12
C THR A 210 -4.08 10.25 -22.96
N LEU A 211 -4.04 9.29 -22.03
CA LEU A 211 -3.21 9.38 -20.83
C LEU A 211 -1.72 9.28 -21.14
N SER A 212 -1.32 8.38 -22.04
CA SER A 212 0.09 8.23 -22.43
C SER A 212 0.60 9.46 -23.18
N ARG A 213 -0.24 10.07 -24.05
CA ARG A 213 0.09 11.32 -24.73
C ARG A 213 0.25 12.47 -23.75
N ARG A 214 -0.65 12.58 -22.76
CA ARG A 214 -0.54 13.58 -21.68
C ARG A 214 0.75 13.41 -20.87
N ALA A 215 1.14 12.18 -20.61
CA ALA A 215 2.36 11.82 -19.92
C ALA A 215 3.63 11.95 -20.78
N CYS A 216 3.52 12.31 -22.07
CA CYS A 216 4.62 12.31 -23.02
C CYS A 216 5.36 10.97 -23.08
N LEU A 217 4.64 9.85 -22.90
CA LEU A 217 5.17 8.48 -22.89
C LEU A 217 4.54 7.64 -24.00
N SER A 218 5.23 6.60 -24.45
CA SER A 218 4.61 5.58 -25.27
C SER A 218 3.52 4.85 -24.48
N ALA A 219 2.50 4.31 -25.16
CA ALA A 219 1.42 3.56 -24.52
C ALA A 219 1.94 2.36 -23.73
N THR A 220 3.00 1.71 -24.20
CA THR A 220 3.66 0.59 -23.50
C THR A 220 4.36 1.07 -22.26
N THR A 221 5.25 2.07 -22.39
CA THR A 221 5.98 2.67 -21.26
C THR A 221 5.03 3.19 -20.19
N PHE A 222 3.94 3.86 -20.60
CA PHE A 222 2.91 4.36 -19.68
C PHE A 222 2.23 3.23 -18.90
N LYS A 223 1.75 2.18 -19.59
CA LYS A 223 1.08 1.03 -18.95
C LYS A 223 2.00 0.31 -17.97
N GLU A 224 3.22 0.04 -18.38
CA GLU A 224 4.22 -0.64 -17.54
C GLU A 224 4.64 0.22 -16.36
N GLY A 225 4.97 1.49 -16.60
CA GLY A 225 5.33 2.44 -15.57
C GLY A 225 4.20 2.64 -14.56
N PHE A 226 2.97 2.79 -15.02
CA PHE A 226 1.80 2.93 -14.16
C PHE A 226 1.55 1.67 -13.31
N ARG A 227 1.59 0.48 -13.94
CA ARG A 227 1.44 -0.79 -13.22
C ARG A 227 2.56 -1.00 -12.21
N ARG A 228 3.80 -0.64 -12.55
CA ARG A 228 4.94 -0.72 -11.62
C ARG A 228 4.81 0.25 -10.46
N LEU A 229 4.33 1.47 -10.73
CA LEU A 229 4.20 2.51 -9.71
C LEU A 229 3.00 2.29 -8.79
N TYR A 230 1.86 1.81 -9.33
CA TYR A 230 0.59 1.71 -8.61
C TYR A 230 0.10 0.28 -8.37
N GLY A 231 0.84 -0.73 -8.82
CA GLY A 231 0.51 -2.15 -8.60
C GLY A 231 -0.58 -2.71 -9.51
N LEU A 232 -1.40 -1.86 -10.12
CA LEU A 232 -2.57 -2.23 -10.92
C LEU A 232 -2.46 -1.72 -12.36
N PRO A 233 -3.04 -2.46 -13.34
CA PRO A 233 -3.26 -1.92 -14.67
C PRO A 233 -4.10 -0.63 -14.60
N VAL A 234 -3.82 0.33 -15.49
CA VAL A 234 -4.50 1.64 -15.56
C VAL A 234 -6.02 1.51 -15.55
N HIS A 235 -6.57 0.60 -16.37
CA HIS A 235 -8.02 0.40 -16.47
C HIS A 235 -8.62 -0.12 -15.15
N THR A 236 -7.97 -1.07 -14.51
CA THR A 236 -8.42 -1.65 -13.24
C THR A 236 -8.40 -0.58 -12.15
N TRP A 237 -7.33 0.20 -12.10
CA TRP A 237 -7.19 1.30 -11.18
C TRP A 237 -8.29 2.36 -11.38
N LEU A 238 -8.53 2.78 -12.63
CA LEU A 238 -9.57 3.76 -12.96
C LEU A 238 -10.97 3.26 -12.57
N GLN A 239 -11.27 1.98 -12.88
CA GLN A 239 -12.53 1.37 -12.52
C GLN A 239 -12.77 1.36 -11.01
N GLN A 240 -11.75 1.01 -10.22
CA GLN A 240 -11.85 1.06 -8.76
C GLN A 240 -12.16 2.47 -8.26
N ARG A 241 -11.46 3.50 -8.79
CA ARG A 241 -11.70 4.90 -8.42
C ARG A 241 -13.12 5.36 -8.73
N ARG A 242 -13.60 5.04 -9.90
CA ARG A 242 -14.98 5.32 -10.30
C ARG A 242 -16.00 4.70 -9.36
N MET A 243 -15.78 3.47 -8.94
CA MET A 243 -16.68 2.79 -8.01
C MET A 243 -16.60 3.35 -6.59
N GLU A 244 -15.42 3.72 -6.11
CA GLU A 244 -15.25 4.38 -4.81
C GLU A 244 -15.97 5.73 -4.80
N ARG A 245 -15.76 6.56 -5.83
CA ARG A 245 -16.46 7.84 -5.97
C ARG A 245 -17.98 7.66 -6.06
N ALA A 246 -18.42 6.64 -6.80
CA ALA A 246 -19.84 6.30 -6.87
C ALA A 246 -20.43 5.92 -5.51
N ALA A 247 -19.70 5.16 -4.70
CA ALA A 247 -20.14 4.79 -3.35
C ALA A 247 -20.27 6.02 -2.43
N GLU A 248 -19.38 7.01 -2.54
CA GLU A 248 -19.50 8.30 -1.85
C GLU A 248 -20.76 9.05 -2.31
N LEU A 249 -20.94 9.23 -3.62
CA LEU A 249 -22.10 9.94 -4.17
C LEU A 249 -23.43 9.27 -3.83
N LEU A 250 -23.47 7.93 -3.75
CA LEU A 250 -24.68 7.21 -3.36
C LEU A 250 -25.06 7.46 -1.90
N ARG A 251 -24.11 7.75 -1.03
CA ARG A 251 -24.36 8.07 0.41
C ARG A 251 -24.76 9.52 0.61
N ASP A 252 -24.08 10.44 -0.08
CA ASP A 252 -24.07 11.86 0.29
C ASP A 252 -24.87 12.74 -0.69
N SER A 253 -25.50 12.16 -1.72
CA SER A 253 -26.21 12.96 -2.72
C SER A 253 -27.61 12.44 -3.03
N SER A 254 -28.48 13.38 -3.45
CA SER A 254 -29.83 13.09 -3.96
C SER A 254 -29.84 12.67 -5.44
N LEU A 255 -28.67 12.51 -6.07
CA LEU A 255 -28.56 12.12 -7.47
C LEU A 255 -29.23 10.77 -7.72
N SER A 256 -29.91 10.65 -8.86
CA SER A 256 -30.41 9.34 -9.30
C SER A 256 -29.24 8.36 -9.55
N VAL A 257 -29.53 7.06 -9.56
CA VAL A 257 -28.49 6.05 -9.89
C VAL A 257 -27.88 6.30 -11.26
N LEU A 258 -28.66 6.78 -12.24
CA LEU A 258 -28.16 7.17 -13.54
C LEU A 258 -27.27 8.41 -13.44
N GLY A 259 -27.66 9.41 -12.63
CA GLY A 259 -26.85 10.61 -12.41
C GLY A 259 -25.50 10.26 -11.77
N VAL A 260 -25.48 9.38 -10.76
CA VAL A 260 -24.23 8.87 -10.18
C VAL A 260 -23.38 8.12 -11.22
N ALA A 261 -24.01 7.26 -12.06
CA ALA A 261 -23.30 6.55 -13.12
C ALA A 261 -22.59 7.52 -14.08
N GLN A 262 -23.30 8.56 -14.52
CA GLN A 262 -22.76 9.60 -15.41
C GLN A 262 -21.63 10.38 -14.76
N SER A 263 -21.78 10.77 -13.48
CA SER A 263 -20.74 11.51 -12.73
C SER A 263 -19.44 10.71 -12.53
N VAL A 264 -19.45 9.40 -12.78
CA VAL A 264 -18.26 8.55 -12.70
C VAL A 264 -17.91 7.91 -14.05
N GLY A 265 -18.38 8.51 -15.16
CA GLY A 265 -17.98 8.17 -16.53
C GLY A 265 -18.62 6.91 -17.11
N TYR A 266 -19.81 6.51 -16.63
CA TYR A 266 -20.61 5.44 -17.24
C TYR A 266 -21.78 6.04 -18.02
N SER A 267 -21.86 5.70 -19.29
CA SER A 267 -22.99 6.09 -20.15
C SER A 267 -24.25 5.25 -19.92
N SER A 268 -24.14 4.09 -19.28
CA SER A 268 -25.24 3.14 -19.05
C SER A 268 -25.37 2.77 -17.58
N ALA A 269 -26.56 2.97 -17.01
CA ALA A 269 -26.90 2.56 -15.65
C ALA A 269 -26.77 1.03 -15.45
N SER A 270 -27.01 0.23 -16.50
CA SER A 270 -26.86 -1.23 -16.44
C SER A 270 -25.39 -1.65 -16.30
N GLN A 271 -24.50 -1.07 -17.12
CA GLN A 271 -23.06 -1.34 -17.04
C GLN A 271 -22.48 -0.87 -15.69
N PHE A 272 -22.90 0.30 -15.24
CA PHE A 272 -22.54 0.81 -13.92
C PHE A 272 -22.99 -0.14 -12.81
N SER A 273 -24.28 -0.53 -12.80
CA SER A 273 -24.83 -1.42 -11.76
C SER A 273 -24.14 -2.78 -11.72
N ALA A 274 -23.77 -3.32 -12.88
CA ALA A 274 -23.00 -4.57 -12.96
C ALA A 274 -21.59 -4.41 -12.41
N ALA A 275 -20.89 -3.31 -12.74
CA ALA A 275 -19.56 -3.01 -12.21
C ALA A 275 -19.60 -2.76 -10.69
N PHE A 276 -20.59 -2.00 -10.22
CA PHE A 276 -20.78 -1.71 -8.79
C PHE A 276 -21.07 -2.98 -7.97
N ARG A 277 -21.98 -3.84 -8.47
CA ARG A 277 -22.26 -5.14 -7.83
C ARG A 277 -21.03 -6.03 -7.75
N ARG A 278 -20.19 -6.04 -8.78
CA ARG A 278 -18.95 -6.82 -8.78
C ARG A 278 -17.99 -6.37 -7.70
N GLN A 279 -17.95 -5.08 -7.37
CA GLN A 279 -17.03 -4.52 -6.38
C GLN A 279 -17.59 -4.56 -4.95
N TYR A 280 -18.88 -4.28 -4.77
CA TYR A 280 -19.51 -4.14 -3.46
C TYR A 280 -20.46 -5.28 -3.08
N GLY A 281 -20.64 -6.28 -3.94
CA GLY A 281 -21.51 -7.43 -3.69
C GLY A 281 -23.02 -7.14 -3.78
N MET A 282 -23.44 -5.86 -3.94
CA MET A 282 -24.82 -5.44 -3.96
C MET A 282 -25.10 -4.36 -4.99
N SER A 283 -26.39 -4.14 -5.32
CA SER A 283 -26.76 -3.09 -6.28
C SER A 283 -26.58 -1.69 -5.70
N PRO A 284 -26.37 -0.65 -6.56
CA PRO A 284 -26.28 0.75 -6.12
C PRO A 284 -27.47 1.21 -5.29
N THR A 285 -28.68 0.81 -5.66
CA THR A 285 -29.92 1.15 -4.94
C THR A 285 -29.95 0.53 -3.55
N MET A 286 -29.50 -0.72 -3.44
CA MET A 286 -29.44 -1.39 -2.13
C MET A 286 -28.37 -0.77 -1.23
N TYR A 287 -27.22 -0.44 -1.80
CA TYR A 287 -26.13 0.24 -1.10
C TYR A 287 -26.58 1.59 -0.52
N ARG A 288 -27.32 2.39 -1.29
CA ARG A 288 -27.90 3.66 -0.84
C ARG A 288 -28.82 3.46 0.35
N LYS A 289 -29.81 2.54 0.24
CA LYS A 289 -30.75 2.26 1.32
C LYS A 289 -30.09 1.84 2.64
N MET A 290 -29.00 1.12 2.57
CA MET A 290 -28.23 0.70 3.74
C MET A 290 -27.39 1.83 4.35
N SER A 291 -27.14 2.88 3.59
CA SER A 291 -26.32 4.02 4.01
C SER A 291 -27.16 5.22 4.51
N GLU A 292 -28.49 5.20 4.31
CA GLU A 292 -29.40 6.19 4.87
C GLU A 292 -29.51 5.95 6.39
N PRO A 293 -29.23 6.98 7.23
CA PRO A 293 -29.48 6.86 8.66
C PRO A 293 -30.98 6.64 8.91
N ALA A 294 -31.31 5.72 9.81
CA ALA A 294 -32.69 5.43 10.21
C ALA A 294 -33.34 6.63 10.91
#